data_c28642d2da23e6cdac602260d422a510
#
_entry.id   c28642d2da23e6cdac602260d422a510
#
_cell.length_a   1.000
_cell.length_b   1.000
_cell.length_c   1.000
_cell.angle_alpha   90.00
_cell.angle_beta   90.00
_cell.angle_gamma   90.00
#
_symmetry.space_group_name_H-M   'P 1'
#
loop_
_entity.id
_entity.type
_entity.pdbx_description
1 polymer ?
#
loop_
_entity_poly.entity_id
_entity_poly.type
_entity_poly.pdbx_seq_one_letter_code
_entity_poly.pdbx_strand_id
1 'polypeptide(L)'
;MKDFSNWLEAWKNYPPVPDWLNILGTIVIGVLLVLMAVGIIVGFIGAFLRDSLLFVRIIFISLVSGLIGVLLVMCVSDLIDNYYKQRSTAPPTIREQISKVWNLDDIDCDFPNKDKLPTEDLKCVVYRGDKKTKVTLHASENKLGLYTQDGKRFPIK
;
A
#
# COMPACT_ATOMS: atom_id res chain seq x y z
N MET A 1 -12.93 28.44 -1.66
CA MET A 1 -12.09 27.33 -1.16
C MET A 1 -12.98 26.39 -0.37
N LYS A 2 -12.67 25.11 -0.34
CA LYS A 2 -13.36 24.07 0.43
C LYS A 2 -12.50 23.67 1.62
N ASP A 3 -13.16 23.37 2.73
CA ASP A 3 -12.50 22.97 3.98
C ASP A 3 -12.24 21.46 3.98
N PHE A 4 -11.05 21.04 4.34
CA PHE A 4 -10.59 19.67 4.42
C PHE A 4 -10.21 19.26 5.86
N SER A 5 -10.57 20.08 6.87
CA SER A 5 -10.25 19.80 8.28
C SER A 5 -10.72 18.42 8.73
N ASN A 6 -11.96 18.05 8.42
CA ASN A 6 -12.53 16.74 8.77
C ASN A 6 -11.78 15.57 8.11
N TRP A 7 -11.29 15.76 6.88
CA TRP A 7 -10.50 14.77 6.17
C TRP A 7 -9.11 14.62 6.81
N LEU A 8 -8.47 15.73 7.18
CA LEU A 8 -7.20 15.71 7.91
C LEU A 8 -7.34 15.04 9.28
N GLU A 9 -8.43 15.31 9.99
CA GLU A 9 -8.71 14.68 11.28
C GLU A 9 -8.91 13.17 11.13
N ALA A 10 -9.60 12.73 10.08
CA ALA A 10 -9.76 11.31 9.78
C ALA A 10 -8.40 10.62 9.55
N TRP A 11 -7.48 11.24 8.82
CA TRP A 11 -6.11 10.71 8.63
C TRP A 11 -5.28 10.75 9.91
N LYS A 12 -5.40 11.81 10.71
CA LYS A 12 -4.71 11.92 12.00
C LYS A 12 -5.14 10.84 12.98
N ASN A 13 -6.42 10.49 12.95
CA ASN A 13 -7.00 9.44 13.80
C ASN A 13 -6.86 8.04 13.20
N TYR A 14 -6.39 7.94 11.96
CA TYR A 14 -6.15 6.64 11.31
C TYR A 14 -4.91 5.99 11.93
N PRO A 15 -5.03 4.79 12.51
CA PRO A 15 -3.92 4.16 13.21
C PRO A 15 -2.80 3.86 12.21
N PRO A 16 -1.56 4.26 12.50
CA PRO A 16 -0.41 3.88 11.70
C PRO A 16 -0.28 2.35 11.66
N VAL A 17 0.30 1.83 10.58
CA VAL A 17 0.66 0.42 10.49
C VAL A 17 1.58 0.10 11.67
N PRO A 18 1.23 -0.84 12.55
CA PRO A 18 2.09 -1.14 13.69
C PRO A 18 3.45 -1.67 13.19
N ASP A 19 4.54 -1.10 13.69
CA ASP A 19 5.91 -1.46 13.27
C ASP A 19 6.21 -2.95 13.47
N TRP A 20 5.59 -3.59 14.46
CA TRP A 20 5.75 -5.02 14.72
C TRP A 20 5.27 -5.90 13.56
N LEU A 21 4.30 -5.47 12.74
CA LEU A 21 3.83 -6.20 11.57
C LEU A 21 4.89 -6.24 10.46
N ASN A 22 5.59 -5.13 10.24
CA ASN A 22 6.70 -5.06 9.29
C ASN A 22 7.88 -5.92 9.77
N ILE A 23 8.16 -5.88 11.07
CA ILE A 23 9.20 -6.71 11.71
C ILE A 23 8.85 -8.19 11.56
N LEU A 24 7.61 -8.57 11.84
CA LEU A 24 7.14 -9.94 11.75
C LEU A 24 7.22 -10.48 10.31
N GLY A 25 6.83 -9.69 9.31
CA GLY A 25 7.00 -10.01 7.89
C GLY A 25 8.47 -10.23 7.51
N THR A 26 9.36 -9.37 7.98
CA THR A 26 10.80 -9.48 7.73
C THR A 26 11.40 -10.73 8.38
N ILE A 27 11.00 -11.06 9.61
CA ILE A 27 11.43 -12.27 10.32
C ILE A 27 10.98 -13.53 9.59
N VAL A 28 9.71 -13.59 9.18
CA VAL A 28 9.16 -14.76 8.46
C VAL A 28 9.89 -14.98 7.14
N ILE A 29 10.13 -13.92 6.37
CA ILE A 29 10.92 -14.02 5.12
C ILE A 29 12.33 -14.48 5.40
N GLY A 30 12.99 -13.93 6.43
CA GLY A 30 14.34 -14.31 6.85
C GLY A 30 14.44 -15.81 7.22
N VAL A 31 13.51 -16.30 8.01
CA VAL A 31 13.44 -17.73 8.40
C VAL A 31 13.25 -18.62 7.18
N LEU A 32 12.39 -18.26 6.24
CA LEU A 32 12.17 -19.01 5.00
C LEU A 32 13.42 -19.09 4.15
N LEU A 33 14.16 -17.99 4.00
CA LEU A 33 15.42 -17.95 3.25
C LEU A 33 16.47 -18.86 3.89
N VAL A 34 16.58 -18.85 5.22
CA VAL A 34 17.51 -19.73 5.95
C VAL A 34 17.13 -21.20 5.76
N LEU A 35 15.85 -21.54 5.88
CA LEU A 35 15.38 -22.92 5.66
C LEU A 35 15.62 -23.39 4.23
N MET A 36 15.43 -22.54 3.22
CA MET A 36 15.77 -22.87 1.83
C MET A 36 17.29 -23.10 1.67
N ALA A 37 18.13 -22.24 2.23
CA ALA A 37 19.57 -22.39 2.14
C ALA A 37 20.07 -23.70 2.81
N VAL A 38 19.54 -24.03 3.99
CA VAL A 38 19.83 -25.29 4.69
C VAL A 38 19.37 -26.47 3.85
N GLY A 39 18.18 -26.43 3.26
CA GLY A 39 17.65 -27.49 2.40
C GLY A 39 18.56 -27.76 1.18
N ILE A 40 19.07 -26.71 0.55
CA ILE A 40 20.02 -26.81 -0.57
C ILE A 40 21.33 -27.46 -0.13
N ILE A 41 21.92 -27.02 0.99
CA ILE A 41 23.19 -27.52 1.52
C ILE A 41 23.05 -29.02 1.87
N VAL A 42 21.99 -29.38 2.59
CA VAL A 42 21.74 -30.76 2.98
C VAL A 42 21.45 -31.65 1.75
N GLY A 43 20.75 -31.12 0.73
CA GLY A 43 20.55 -31.79 -0.56
C GLY A 43 21.86 -32.08 -1.28
N PHE A 44 22.79 -31.12 -1.30
CA PHE A 44 24.14 -31.30 -1.88
C PHE A 44 24.95 -32.37 -1.14
N ILE A 45 24.94 -32.33 0.20
CA ILE A 45 25.66 -33.33 1.02
C ILE A 45 25.09 -34.72 0.81
N GLY A 46 23.72 -34.83 0.76
CA GLY A 46 23.05 -36.11 0.51
C GLY A 46 23.38 -36.72 -0.86
N ALA A 47 23.53 -35.89 -1.90
CA ALA A 47 23.93 -36.33 -3.23
C ALA A 47 25.38 -36.89 -3.26
N PHE A 48 26.24 -36.35 -2.40
CA PHE A 48 27.65 -36.79 -2.32
C PHE A 48 27.84 -38.11 -1.56
N LEU A 49 26.97 -38.40 -0.58
CA LEU A 49 27.08 -39.57 0.30
C LEU A 49 26.59 -40.90 -0.32
N ARG A 50 26.08 -40.89 -1.56
CA ARG A 50 25.68 -42.06 -2.36
C ARG A 50 24.73 -43.07 -1.68
N ASP A 51 24.04 -42.63 -0.61
CA ASP A 51 23.10 -43.45 0.13
C ASP A 51 21.68 -43.10 -0.31
N SER A 52 21.09 -43.93 -1.18
CA SER A 52 19.79 -43.65 -1.85
C SER A 52 18.63 -43.45 -0.87
N LEU A 53 18.66 -44.11 0.29
CA LEU A 53 17.63 -44.00 1.31
C LEU A 53 17.69 -42.70 2.08
N LEU A 54 18.89 -42.23 2.38
CA LEU A 54 19.15 -40.92 3.01
C LEU A 54 18.73 -39.75 2.09
N PHE A 55 19.05 -39.85 0.81
CA PHE A 55 18.69 -38.86 -0.20
C PHE A 55 17.18 -38.68 -0.32
N VAL A 56 16.40 -39.78 -0.38
CA VAL A 56 14.92 -39.72 -0.44
C VAL A 56 14.33 -39.05 0.84
N ARG A 57 14.85 -39.39 2.03
CA ARG A 57 14.41 -38.78 3.29
C ARG A 57 14.65 -37.30 3.34
N ILE A 58 15.82 -36.84 2.87
CA ILE A 58 16.21 -35.42 2.87
C ILE A 58 15.29 -34.63 1.91
N ILE A 59 15.02 -35.16 0.70
CA ILE A 59 14.10 -34.52 -0.25
C ILE A 59 12.70 -34.42 0.37
N PHE A 60 12.23 -35.49 1.02
CA PHE A 60 10.92 -35.49 1.63
C PHE A 60 10.79 -34.47 2.76
N ILE A 61 11.79 -34.36 3.63
CA ILE A 61 11.83 -33.35 4.72
C ILE A 61 11.88 -31.94 4.13
N SER A 62 12.68 -31.71 3.09
CA SER A 62 12.77 -30.40 2.42
C SER A 62 11.44 -29.98 1.78
N LEU A 63 10.74 -30.90 1.11
CA LEU A 63 9.42 -30.65 0.52
C LEU A 63 8.38 -30.34 1.58
N VAL A 64 8.32 -31.13 2.67
CA VAL A 64 7.37 -30.90 3.76
C VAL A 64 7.64 -29.57 4.46
N SER A 65 8.90 -29.23 4.74
CA SER A 65 9.25 -27.96 5.36
C SER A 65 8.93 -26.75 4.47
N GLY A 66 9.15 -26.88 3.16
CA GLY A 66 8.78 -25.87 2.17
C GLY A 66 7.26 -25.64 2.13
N LEU A 67 6.48 -26.71 2.16
CA LEU A 67 5.02 -26.65 2.15
C LEU A 67 4.48 -25.99 3.43
N ILE A 68 5.04 -26.34 4.58
CA ILE A 68 4.72 -25.70 5.88
C ILE A 68 5.07 -24.21 5.84
N GLY A 69 6.22 -23.84 5.28
CA GLY A 69 6.64 -22.44 5.13
C GLY A 69 5.65 -21.62 4.30
N VAL A 70 5.21 -22.15 3.16
CA VAL A 70 4.21 -21.49 2.30
C VAL A 70 2.87 -21.32 3.03
N LEU A 71 2.41 -22.34 3.74
CA LEU A 71 1.17 -22.27 4.52
C LEU A 71 1.26 -21.22 5.63
N LEU A 72 2.39 -21.13 6.33
CA LEU A 72 2.61 -20.10 7.35
C LEU A 72 2.56 -18.69 6.77
N VAL A 73 3.18 -18.46 5.60
CA VAL A 73 3.12 -17.15 4.94
C VAL A 73 1.69 -16.79 4.55
N MET A 74 0.92 -17.74 4.00
CA MET A 74 -0.48 -17.51 3.65
C MET A 74 -1.31 -17.18 4.90
N CYS A 75 -1.18 -17.95 5.98
CA CYS A 75 -1.90 -17.68 7.22
C CYS A 75 -1.55 -16.32 7.83
N VAL A 76 -0.28 -15.92 7.81
CA VAL A 76 0.15 -14.62 8.32
C VAL A 76 -0.38 -13.48 7.43
N SER A 77 -0.37 -13.64 6.10
CA SER A 77 -0.92 -12.67 5.18
C SER A 77 -2.43 -12.49 5.38
N ASP A 78 -3.18 -13.59 5.53
CA ASP A 78 -4.63 -13.55 5.79
C ASP A 78 -4.95 -12.90 7.14
N LEU A 79 -4.14 -13.15 8.17
CA LEU A 79 -4.28 -12.51 9.48
C LEU A 79 -4.03 -11.00 9.40
N ILE A 80 -3.02 -10.60 8.65
CA ILE A 80 -2.69 -9.20 8.40
C ILE A 80 -3.85 -8.52 7.66
N ASP A 81 -4.32 -9.10 6.56
CA ASP A 81 -5.41 -8.57 5.76
C ASP A 81 -6.72 -8.47 6.55
N ASN A 82 -7.06 -9.49 7.35
CA ASN A 82 -8.23 -9.45 8.22
C ASN A 82 -8.10 -8.39 9.32
N TYR A 83 -6.93 -8.23 9.91
CA TYR A 83 -6.69 -7.20 10.91
C TYR A 83 -6.89 -5.78 10.34
N TYR A 84 -6.40 -5.53 9.10
CA TYR A 84 -6.61 -4.26 8.43
C TYR A 84 -8.05 -4.06 7.98
N LYS A 85 -8.72 -5.10 7.51
CA LYS A 85 -10.12 -5.06 7.08
C LYS A 85 -11.09 -4.82 8.24
N GLN A 86 -10.75 -5.27 9.43
CA GLN A 86 -11.56 -5.11 10.65
C GLN A 86 -11.38 -3.74 11.33
N ARG A 87 -10.27 -3.02 11.06
CA ARG A 87 -9.91 -1.77 11.75
C ARG A 87 -10.38 -0.49 11.11
N SER A 88 -10.98 -0.48 9.98
CA SER A 88 -11.60 0.61 9.24
C SER A 88 -11.05 0.77 7.83
N THR A 89 -11.94 1.03 6.90
CA THR A 89 -11.60 1.55 5.58
C THR A 89 -10.70 2.78 5.74
N ALA A 90 -9.53 2.75 5.17
CA ALA A 90 -8.64 3.91 5.17
C ALA A 90 -9.42 5.15 4.65
N PRO A 91 -9.18 6.33 5.23
CA PRO A 91 -9.76 7.54 4.69
C PRO A 91 -9.41 7.67 3.20
N PRO A 92 -10.29 8.27 2.39
CA PRO A 92 -10.00 8.46 0.98
C PRO A 92 -8.72 9.27 0.78
N THR A 93 -7.94 8.92 -0.23
CA THR A 93 -6.74 9.68 -0.59
C THR A 93 -7.11 11.13 -0.92
N ILE A 94 -6.13 12.05 -0.87
CA ILE A 94 -6.35 13.46 -1.22
C ILE A 94 -6.95 13.59 -2.63
N ARG A 95 -6.50 12.77 -3.58
CA ARG A 95 -7.01 12.70 -4.95
C ARG A 95 -8.50 12.34 -4.99
N GLU A 96 -8.87 11.26 -4.31
CA GLU A 96 -10.27 10.81 -4.23
C GLU A 96 -11.16 11.82 -3.51
N GLN A 97 -10.66 12.42 -2.44
CA GLN A 97 -11.41 13.41 -1.69
C GLN A 97 -11.68 14.68 -2.52
N ILE A 98 -10.68 15.16 -3.27
CA ILE A 98 -10.84 16.29 -4.18
C ILE A 98 -11.84 15.94 -5.28
N SER A 99 -11.70 14.76 -5.92
CA SER A 99 -12.61 14.31 -6.96
C SER A 99 -14.07 14.28 -6.45
N LYS A 100 -14.28 13.77 -5.24
CA LYS A 100 -15.60 13.73 -4.59
C LYS A 100 -16.16 15.12 -4.31
N VAL A 101 -15.35 16.04 -3.76
CA VAL A 101 -15.78 17.40 -3.36
C VAL A 101 -16.15 18.25 -4.56
N TRP A 102 -15.49 18.08 -5.72
CA TRP A 102 -15.74 18.84 -6.95
C TRP A 102 -16.56 18.06 -7.99
N ASN A 103 -17.02 16.85 -7.66
CA ASN A 103 -17.75 15.96 -8.57
C ASN A 103 -17.00 15.78 -9.89
N LEU A 104 -15.75 15.30 -9.77
CA LEU A 104 -14.86 14.98 -10.88
C LEU A 104 -14.76 13.47 -11.03
N ASP A 105 -14.55 13.02 -12.25
CA ASP A 105 -14.22 11.60 -12.47
C ASP A 105 -12.81 11.30 -11.98
N ASP A 106 -11.87 12.25 -12.22
CA ASP A 106 -10.52 12.14 -11.74
C ASP A 106 -9.81 13.51 -11.71
N ILE A 107 -8.72 13.57 -10.92
CA ILE A 107 -7.79 14.70 -10.90
C ILE A 107 -6.36 14.19 -10.90
N ASP A 108 -5.56 14.71 -11.82
CA ASP A 108 -4.15 14.39 -11.97
C ASP A 108 -3.30 15.58 -11.56
N CYS A 109 -2.67 15.47 -10.40
CA CYS A 109 -1.76 16.44 -9.81
C CYS A 109 -0.55 15.68 -9.26
N ASP A 110 0.57 16.36 -9.18
CA ASP A 110 1.77 15.83 -8.52
C ASP A 110 1.67 16.01 -7.01
N PHE A 111 0.86 15.16 -6.36
CA PHE A 111 0.70 15.20 -4.92
C PHE A 111 1.91 14.59 -4.22
N PRO A 112 2.56 15.31 -3.30
CA PRO A 112 3.73 14.81 -2.59
C PRO A 112 3.39 13.61 -1.67
N ASN A 113 2.18 13.59 -1.12
CA ASN A 113 1.70 12.54 -0.22
C ASN A 113 0.20 12.26 -0.43
N LYS A 114 -0.23 11.05 -0.10
CA LYS A 114 -1.63 10.61 -0.22
C LYS A 114 -2.53 11.11 0.92
N ASP A 115 -1.93 11.38 2.07
CA ASP A 115 -2.55 11.66 3.37
C ASP A 115 -2.30 13.09 3.87
N LYS A 116 -1.67 13.93 3.06
CA LYS A 116 -1.36 15.33 3.41
C LYS A 116 -1.88 16.30 2.37
N LEU A 117 -2.27 17.47 2.84
CA LEU A 117 -2.57 18.58 1.95
C LEU A 117 -1.28 19.13 1.32
N PRO A 118 -1.31 19.57 0.06
CA PRO A 118 -0.20 20.29 -0.52
C PRO A 118 0.00 21.62 0.22
N THR A 119 1.25 22.01 0.38
CA THR A 119 1.64 23.30 0.99
C THR A 119 1.80 24.41 -0.05
N GLU A 120 1.87 24.01 -1.32
CA GLU A 120 2.06 24.92 -2.45
C GLU A 120 0.98 24.70 -3.51
N ASP A 121 0.85 25.67 -4.39
CA ASP A 121 -0.08 25.58 -5.51
C ASP A 121 0.39 24.53 -6.51
N LEU A 122 -0.52 23.62 -6.87
CA LEU A 122 -0.23 22.54 -7.82
C LEU A 122 -0.94 22.78 -9.14
N LYS A 123 -0.23 22.52 -10.24
CA LYS A 123 -0.82 22.46 -11.57
C LYS A 123 -1.44 21.10 -11.78
N CYS A 124 -2.72 21.07 -12.05
CA CYS A 124 -3.49 19.85 -12.17
C CYS A 124 -4.24 19.77 -13.48
N VAL A 125 -4.65 18.56 -13.80
CA VAL A 125 -5.58 18.29 -14.88
C VAL A 125 -6.77 17.59 -14.30
N VAL A 126 -7.96 18.13 -14.50
CA VAL A 126 -9.22 17.52 -14.05
C VAL A 126 -9.96 16.89 -15.22
N TYR A 127 -10.57 15.76 -14.93
CA TYR A 127 -11.38 14.99 -15.87
C TYR A 127 -12.84 15.02 -15.42
N ARG A 128 -13.73 15.36 -16.34
CA ARG A 128 -15.19 15.36 -16.11
C ARG A 128 -15.89 14.94 -17.39
N GLY A 129 -16.40 13.70 -17.46
CA GLY A 129 -16.81 13.08 -18.71
C GLY A 129 -15.62 13.06 -19.69
N ASP A 130 -15.89 13.39 -20.93
CA ASP A 130 -14.85 13.46 -21.98
C ASP A 130 -14.02 14.75 -21.94
N LYS A 131 -14.31 15.65 -20.99
CA LYS A 131 -13.62 16.94 -20.91
C LYS A 131 -12.41 16.87 -19.98
N LYS A 132 -11.27 17.33 -20.56
CA LYS A 132 -10.00 17.50 -19.87
C LYS A 132 -9.73 19.00 -19.71
N THR A 133 -9.56 19.45 -18.46
CA THR A 133 -9.36 20.88 -18.17
C THR A 133 -8.12 21.06 -17.30
N LYS A 134 -7.24 21.98 -17.70
CA LYS A 134 -6.10 22.38 -16.87
C LYS A 134 -6.56 23.36 -15.81
N VAL A 135 -6.17 23.10 -14.55
CA VAL A 135 -6.52 23.90 -13.38
C VAL A 135 -5.32 24.09 -12.48
N THR A 136 -5.41 25.07 -11.61
CA THR A 136 -4.47 25.24 -10.49
C THR A 136 -5.20 24.92 -9.20
N LEU A 137 -4.64 24.00 -8.44
CA LEU A 137 -5.07 23.69 -7.08
C LEU A 137 -4.34 24.64 -6.14
N HIS A 138 -5.07 25.58 -5.58
CA HIS A 138 -4.55 26.54 -4.61
C HIS A 138 -4.74 26.01 -3.20
N ALA A 139 -3.67 25.96 -2.42
CA ALA A 139 -3.65 25.47 -1.06
C ALA A 139 -3.49 26.64 -0.06
N SER A 140 -4.32 26.65 0.98
CA SER A 140 -4.22 27.61 2.07
C SER A 140 -4.62 26.94 3.38
N GLU A 141 -3.66 26.67 4.25
CA GLU A 141 -3.85 25.95 5.50
C GLU A 141 -4.62 24.62 5.27
N ASN A 142 -5.87 24.56 5.79
CA ASN A 142 -6.74 23.36 5.66
C ASN A 142 -7.77 23.50 4.53
N LYS A 143 -7.60 24.45 3.62
CA LYS A 143 -8.55 24.75 2.55
C LYS A 143 -7.91 24.60 1.19
N LEU A 144 -8.64 23.97 0.28
CA LEU A 144 -8.23 23.85 -1.12
C LEU A 144 -9.21 24.57 -2.03
N GLY A 145 -8.70 25.12 -3.12
CA GLY A 145 -9.49 25.76 -4.16
C GLY A 145 -9.00 25.35 -5.55
N LEU A 146 -9.92 25.00 -6.44
CA LEU A 146 -9.61 24.76 -7.83
C LEU A 146 -9.93 26.01 -8.65
N TYR A 147 -8.97 26.43 -9.46
CA TYR A 147 -9.08 27.59 -10.33
C TYR A 147 -8.71 27.22 -11.76
N THR A 148 -9.44 27.75 -12.71
CA THR A 148 -9.09 27.64 -14.12
C THR A 148 -7.86 28.50 -14.45
N GLN A 149 -7.25 28.33 -15.61
CA GLN A 149 -6.11 29.13 -16.04
C GLN A 149 -6.42 30.64 -16.10
N ASP A 150 -7.69 31.00 -16.27
CA ASP A 150 -8.17 32.39 -16.28
C ASP A 150 -8.42 32.95 -14.87
N GLY A 151 -8.00 32.26 -13.80
CA GLY A 151 -8.17 32.67 -12.42
C GLY A 151 -9.59 32.56 -11.88
N LYS A 152 -10.55 32.03 -12.64
CA LYS A 152 -11.92 31.81 -12.19
C LYS A 152 -12.02 30.51 -11.38
N ARG A 153 -12.88 30.50 -10.36
CA ARG A 153 -13.16 29.30 -9.59
C ARG A 153 -13.73 28.22 -10.49
N PHE A 154 -13.19 27.01 -10.36
CA PHE A 154 -13.71 25.85 -11.07
C PHE A 154 -15.13 25.52 -10.55
N PRO A 155 -16.13 25.39 -11.43
CA PRO A 155 -17.53 25.21 -11.00
C PRO A 155 -17.74 23.83 -10.37
N ILE A 156 -18.41 23.84 -9.22
CA ILE A 156 -18.94 22.63 -8.59
C ILE A 156 -20.32 22.41 -9.23
N LYS A 157 -20.48 21.31 -9.94
CA LYS A 157 -21.80 20.91 -10.47
C LYS A 157 -22.40 19.82 -9.60
#